data_0017079a6204dae08d4082d2b8815ce9
#
_entry.id   0017079a6204dae08d4082d2b8815ce9
#
_cell.length_a   1.000
_cell.length_b   1.000
_cell.length_c   1.000
_cell.angle_alpha   90.00
_cell.angle_beta   90.00
_cell.angle_gamma   90.00
#
_symmetry.space_group_name_H-M   'P 1'
#
loop_
_entity.id
_entity.type
_entity.pdbx_description
1 polymer ?
#
loop_
_entity_poly.entity_id
_entity_poly.type
_entity_poly.pdbx_seq_one_letter_code
_entity_poly.pdbx_strand_id
1 'polypeptide(L)'
;MDPDLDLEDPDSPRSAALVEEGNAEVARRLGAAADEDRDRLRAIIEDPDKLFACRLRGGFLYDFHRSQAHPRGLWRRVPADVAPAADAPWEAVLDLDALWRETGEEWAW
;
A
#
# COMPACT_ATOMS: atom_id res chain seq x y z
N MET A 1 38.15 -19.65 5.30
CA MET A 1 36.72 -19.84 4.99
C MET A 1 35.89 -18.83 5.78
N ASP A 2 35.06 -18.10 5.13
CA ASP A 2 34.13 -17.12 5.77
C ASP A 2 33.05 -17.87 6.53
N PRO A 3 32.91 -17.71 7.88
CA PRO A 3 31.91 -18.40 8.67
C PRO A 3 30.48 -17.87 8.41
N ASP A 4 30.36 -16.72 7.74
CA ASP A 4 29.08 -16.05 7.49
C ASP A 4 28.65 -16.12 6.01
N LEU A 5 29.33 -16.95 5.21
CA LEU A 5 29.03 -17.09 3.77
C LEU A 5 27.59 -17.55 3.49
N ASP A 6 27.03 -18.36 4.38
CA ASP A 6 25.64 -18.82 4.26
C ASP A 6 24.61 -17.71 4.50
N LEU A 7 24.99 -16.58 5.09
CA LEU A 7 24.13 -15.40 5.25
C LEU A 7 23.98 -14.60 3.96
N GLU A 8 24.79 -14.86 2.94
CA GLU A 8 24.61 -14.30 1.61
C GLU A 8 23.41 -14.91 0.88
N ASP A 9 22.99 -16.11 1.29
CA ASP A 9 21.75 -16.73 0.81
C ASP A 9 20.58 -16.35 1.72
N PRO A 10 19.62 -15.51 1.24
CA PRO A 10 18.48 -15.10 2.03
C PRO A 10 17.54 -16.25 2.40
N ASP A 11 17.57 -17.34 1.65
CA ASP A 11 16.73 -18.51 1.85
C ASP A 11 17.39 -19.58 2.74
N SER A 12 18.64 -19.34 3.19
CA SER A 12 19.30 -20.27 4.08
C SER A 12 18.58 -20.37 5.44
N PRO A 13 18.56 -21.55 6.09
CA PRO A 13 17.95 -21.72 7.42
C PRO A 13 18.54 -20.77 8.47
N ARG A 14 19.84 -20.48 8.39
CA ARG A 14 20.51 -19.55 9.31
C ARG A 14 20.07 -18.11 9.07
N SER A 15 19.93 -17.68 7.82
CA SER A 15 19.40 -16.35 7.49
C SER A 15 17.97 -16.18 7.99
N ALA A 16 17.11 -17.16 7.76
CA ALA A 16 15.75 -17.17 8.24
C ALA A 16 15.67 -17.10 9.77
N ALA A 17 16.45 -17.90 10.48
CA ALA A 17 16.51 -17.87 11.95
C ALA A 17 17.00 -16.53 12.51
N LEU A 18 18.00 -15.93 11.90
CA LEU A 18 18.54 -14.64 12.31
C LEU A 18 17.50 -13.52 12.13
N VAL A 19 16.77 -13.53 11.02
CA VAL A 19 15.66 -12.58 10.77
C VAL A 19 14.54 -12.76 11.79
N GLU A 20 14.13 -13.98 12.04
CA GLU A 20 13.06 -14.28 13.01
C GLU A 20 13.45 -13.84 14.43
N GLU A 21 14.66 -14.13 14.87
CA GLU A 21 15.17 -13.70 16.18
C GLU A 21 15.24 -12.17 16.28
N GLY A 22 15.77 -11.51 15.25
CA GLY A 22 15.84 -10.05 15.20
C GLY A 22 14.46 -9.41 15.23
N ASN A 23 13.52 -9.92 14.48
CA ASN A 23 12.13 -9.44 14.46
C ASN A 23 11.42 -9.66 15.81
N ALA A 24 11.64 -10.80 16.46
CA ALA A 24 11.10 -11.07 17.79
C ALA A 24 11.64 -10.09 18.84
N GLU A 25 12.93 -9.76 18.80
CA GLU A 25 13.54 -8.78 19.70
C GLU A 25 12.97 -7.37 19.49
N VAL A 26 12.84 -6.93 18.24
CA VAL A 26 12.23 -5.65 17.90
C VAL A 26 10.77 -5.59 18.36
N ALA A 27 10.00 -6.66 18.14
CA ALA A 27 8.61 -6.75 18.58
C ALA A 27 8.47 -6.64 20.10
N ARG A 28 9.37 -7.25 20.87
CA ARG A 28 9.37 -7.13 22.35
C ARG A 28 9.64 -5.70 22.82
N ARG A 29 10.52 -4.98 22.14
CA ARG A 29 10.94 -3.63 22.57
C ARG A 29 10.02 -2.52 22.08
N LEU A 30 9.55 -2.63 20.84
CA LEU A 30 8.86 -1.55 20.13
C LEU A 30 7.45 -1.93 19.63
N GLY A 31 7.05 -3.21 19.75
CA GLY A 31 5.87 -3.73 19.11
C GLY A 31 4.58 -2.99 19.47
N ALA A 32 4.36 -2.69 20.74
CA ALA A 32 3.15 -1.98 21.19
C ALA A 32 3.03 -0.58 20.59
N ALA A 33 4.14 0.19 20.58
CA ALA A 33 4.18 1.52 19.98
C ALA A 33 4.05 1.46 18.44
N ALA A 34 4.71 0.49 17.83
CA ALA A 34 4.63 0.29 16.38
C ALA A 34 3.22 -0.12 15.92
N ASP A 35 2.52 -0.94 16.70
CA ASP A 35 1.15 -1.34 16.42
C ASP A 35 0.19 -0.15 16.52
N GLU A 36 0.34 0.70 17.52
CA GLU A 36 -0.46 1.91 17.69
C GLU A 36 -0.23 2.89 16.52
N ASP A 37 1.02 3.11 16.14
CA ASP A 37 1.38 3.98 15.01
C ASP A 37 0.86 3.42 13.68
N ARG A 38 0.97 2.11 13.48
CA ARG A 38 0.41 1.43 12.30
C ARG A 38 -1.09 1.67 12.19
N ASP A 39 -1.83 1.52 13.28
CA ASP A 39 -3.27 1.68 13.28
C ASP A 39 -3.69 3.13 13.01
N ARG A 40 -2.95 4.11 13.55
CA ARG A 40 -3.14 5.53 13.24
C ARG A 40 -2.88 5.84 11.77
N LEU A 41 -1.79 5.34 11.20
CA LEU A 41 -1.43 5.53 9.80
C LEU A 41 -2.46 4.87 8.87
N ARG A 42 -2.93 3.68 9.21
CA ARG A 42 -3.99 3.00 8.46
C ARG A 42 -5.26 3.83 8.41
N ALA A 43 -5.70 4.39 9.53
CA ALA A 43 -6.88 5.24 9.59
C ALA A 43 -6.76 6.47 8.68
N ILE A 44 -5.56 7.08 8.61
CA ILE A 44 -5.29 8.22 7.71
C ILE A 44 -5.34 7.79 6.24
N ILE A 45 -4.72 6.66 5.90
CA ILE A 45 -4.65 6.16 4.51
C ILE A 45 -6.04 5.73 4.01
N GLU A 46 -6.85 5.14 4.87
CA GLU A 46 -8.19 4.64 4.55
C GLU A 46 -9.29 5.71 4.65
N ASP A 47 -8.95 6.91 5.10
CA ASP A 47 -9.91 8.03 5.21
C ASP A 47 -10.45 8.41 3.83
N PRO A 48 -11.77 8.32 3.61
CA PRO A 48 -12.38 8.69 2.34
C PRO A 48 -12.33 10.21 2.07
N ASP A 49 -12.20 11.03 3.11
CA ASP A 49 -12.20 12.49 3.02
C ASP A 49 -10.78 13.09 2.95
N LYS A 50 -9.75 12.26 2.79
CA LYS A 50 -8.38 12.73 2.65
C LYS A 50 -8.20 13.65 1.43
N LEU A 51 -7.21 14.52 1.48
CA LEU A 51 -6.86 15.41 0.38
C LEU A 51 -6.57 14.64 -0.91
N PHE A 52 -7.14 15.13 -2.01
CA PHE A 52 -6.93 14.56 -3.33
C PHE A 52 -5.77 15.27 -4.04
N ALA A 53 -4.75 14.51 -4.42
CA ALA A 53 -3.62 14.98 -5.21
C ALA A 53 -3.85 14.69 -6.70
N CYS A 54 -4.87 15.31 -7.28
CA CYS A 54 -5.26 15.05 -8.65
C CYS A 54 -4.30 15.67 -9.67
N ARG A 55 -4.14 15.02 -10.80
CA ARG A 55 -3.40 15.51 -11.96
C ARG A 55 -4.36 15.80 -13.11
N LEU A 56 -4.27 17.04 -13.63
CA LEU A 56 -5.04 17.45 -14.80
C LEU A 56 -4.44 16.88 -16.09
N ARG A 57 -5.25 16.19 -16.88
CA ARG A 57 -4.85 15.70 -18.19
C ARG A 57 -6.07 15.50 -19.09
N GLY A 58 -6.06 16.09 -20.28
CA GLY A 58 -7.11 15.88 -21.29
C GLY A 58 -8.52 16.24 -20.84
N GLY A 59 -8.70 17.27 -19.99
CA GLY A 59 -10.01 17.68 -19.48
C GLY A 59 -10.52 16.84 -18.29
N PHE A 60 -9.67 15.97 -17.73
CA PHE A 60 -9.98 15.16 -16.55
C PHE A 60 -8.97 15.37 -15.44
N LEU A 61 -9.42 15.25 -14.20
CA LEU A 61 -8.59 15.13 -13.01
C LEU A 61 -8.43 13.65 -12.68
N TYR A 62 -7.18 13.17 -12.65
CA TYR A 62 -6.83 11.79 -12.33
C TYR A 62 -6.35 11.68 -10.90
N ASP A 63 -6.81 10.66 -10.19
CA ASP A 63 -6.44 10.36 -8.80
C ASP A 63 -6.16 8.86 -8.65
N PHE A 64 -5.10 8.53 -7.92
CA PHE A 64 -4.83 7.16 -7.50
C PHE A 64 -5.28 6.98 -6.06
N HIS A 65 -6.39 6.29 -5.88
CA HIS A 65 -7.08 6.17 -4.62
C HIS A 65 -6.84 4.82 -3.95
N ARG A 66 -6.44 4.86 -2.69
CA ARG A 66 -6.40 3.68 -1.82
C ARG A 66 -7.40 3.85 -0.70
N SER A 67 -8.15 2.78 -0.43
CA SER A 67 -9.15 2.73 0.64
C SER A 67 -9.29 1.29 1.15
N GLN A 68 -10.11 1.09 2.14
CA GLN A 68 -10.43 -0.25 2.62
C GLN A 68 -11.06 -1.12 1.52
N ALA A 69 -11.90 -0.53 0.65
CA ALA A 69 -12.50 -1.22 -0.49
C ALA A 69 -11.50 -1.53 -1.62
N HIS A 70 -10.47 -0.70 -1.77
CA HIS A 70 -9.43 -0.83 -2.81
C HIS A 70 -8.03 -0.73 -2.20
N PRO A 71 -7.58 -1.72 -1.40
CA PRO A 71 -6.29 -1.66 -0.72
C PRO A 71 -5.10 -1.67 -1.69
N ARG A 72 -5.23 -2.25 -2.89
CA ARG A 72 -4.19 -2.25 -3.92
C ARG A 72 -4.17 -0.97 -4.73
N GLY A 73 -5.28 -0.28 -4.82
CA GLY A 73 -5.45 1.00 -5.47
C GLY A 73 -6.43 0.98 -6.63
N LEU A 74 -7.10 2.10 -6.77
CA LEU A 74 -8.03 2.40 -7.84
C LEU A 74 -7.55 3.66 -8.56
N TRP A 75 -7.16 3.54 -9.83
CA TRP A 75 -6.90 4.69 -10.66
C TRP A 75 -8.21 5.16 -11.26
N ARG A 76 -8.60 6.39 -10.93
CA ARG A 76 -9.89 6.97 -11.24
C ARG A 76 -9.76 8.38 -11.79
N ARG A 77 -10.78 8.87 -12.44
CA ARG A 77 -10.85 10.22 -12.97
C ARG A 77 -12.22 10.84 -12.79
N VAL A 78 -12.24 12.14 -12.82
CA VAL A 78 -13.45 12.97 -12.79
C VAL A 78 -13.27 14.11 -13.81
N PRO A 79 -14.34 14.62 -14.44
CA PRO A 79 -14.24 15.79 -15.31
C PRO A 79 -13.60 16.97 -14.58
N ALA A 80 -12.75 17.75 -15.27
CA ALA A 80 -11.97 18.84 -14.67
C ALA A 80 -12.82 19.99 -14.13
N ASP A 81 -14.05 20.11 -14.56
CA ASP A 81 -15.03 21.10 -14.09
C ASP A 81 -15.78 20.68 -12.81
N VAL A 82 -15.53 19.46 -12.33
CA VAL A 82 -16.09 18.92 -11.08
C VAL A 82 -15.04 18.99 -9.98
N ALA A 83 -15.43 19.50 -8.81
CA ALA A 83 -14.55 19.51 -7.65
C ALA A 83 -14.26 18.07 -7.17
N PRO A 84 -12.98 17.68 -6.99
CA PRO A 84 -12.65 16.37 -6.48
C PRO A 84 -13.07 16.25 -5.01
N ALA A 85 -13.93 15.28 -4.73
CA ALA A 85 -14.43 14.97 -3.39
C ALA A 85 -14.72 13.47 -3.31
N ALA A 86 -14.95 12.94 -2.10
CA ALA A 86 -15.27 11.53 -1.94
C ALA A 86 -16.54 11.10 -2.69
N ASP A 87 -17.53 11.97 -2.76
CA ASP A 87 -18.81 11.77 -3.44
C ASP A 87 -18.86 12.24 -4.89
N ALA A 88 -17.73 12.69 -5.45
CA ALA A 88 -17.64 13.08 -6.86
C ALA A 88 -17.95 11.89 -7.80
N PRO A 89 -18.39 12.15 -9.05
CA PRO A 89 -18.70 11.09 -10.02
C PRO A 89 -17.45 10.47 -10.61
N TRP A 90 -16.68 9.78 -9.77
CA TRP A 90 -15.44 9.11 -10.18
C TRP A 90 -15.70 7.99 -11.17
N GLU A 91 -14.92 7.98 -12.26
CA GLU A 91 -14.87 6.91 -13.23
C GLU A 91 -13.60 6.08 -13.00
N ALA A 92 -13.75 4.76 -12.86
CA ALA A 92 -12.61 3.86 -12.72
C ALA A 92 -11.86 3.75 -14.06
N VAL A 93 -10.58 4.04 -14.05
CA VAL A 93 -9.68 3.82 -15.20
C VAL A 93 -9.02 2.47 -15.09
N LEU A 94 -8.49 2.12 -13.90
CA LEU A 94 -7.86 0.84 -13.63
C LEU A 94 -8.08 0.48 -12.15
N ASP A 95 -8.68 -0.68 -11.91
CA ASP A 95 -8.87 -1.26 -10.59
C ASP A 95 -7.87 -2.39 -10.38
N LEU A 96 -6.83 -2.14 -9.56
CA LEU A 96 -5.78 -3.14 -9.29
C LEU A 96 -6.28 -4.31 -8.45
N ASP A 97 -7.28 -4.12 -7.60
CA ASP A 97 -7.88 -5.21 -6.82
C ASP A 97 -8.68 -6.15 -7.72
N ALA A 98 -9.44 -5.60 -8.69
CA ALA A 98 -10.13 -6.40 -9.69
C ALA A 98 -9.16 -7.18 -10.56
N LEU A 99 -8.10 -6.53 -11.03
CA LEU A 99 -7.07 -7.16 -11.85
C LEU A 99 -6.37 -8.30 -11.10
N TRP A 100 -6.05 -8.10 -9.82
CA TRP A 100 -5.48 -9.15 -8.97
C TRP A 100 -6.43 -10.35 -8.81
N ARG A 101 -7.73 -10.11 -8.60
CA ARG A 101 -8.73 -11.19 -8.50
C ARG A 101 -8.84 -12.02 -9.78
N GLU A 102 -8.68 -11.38 -10.94
CA GLU A 102 -8.77 -12.03 -12.25
C GLU A 102 -7.50 -12.80 -12.60
N THR A 103 -6.32 -12.24 -12.35
CA THR A 103 -5.04 -12.78 -12.82
C THR A 103 -4.26 -13.52 -11.73
N GLY A 104 -4.48 -13.23 -10.45
CA GLY A 104 -3.66 -13.71 -9.33
C GLY A 104 -2.29 -13.07 -9.26
N GLU A 105 -1.97 -12.10 -10.11
CA GLU A 105 -0.69 -11.39 -10.13
C GLU A 105 -0.73 -10.11 -9.30
N GLU A 106 0.36 -9.85 -8.56
CA GLU A 106 0.50 -8.65 -7.75
C GLU A 106 1.02 -7.48 -8.60
N TRP A 107 0.10 -6.69 -9.10
CA TRP A 107 0.41 -5.45 -9.80
C TRP A 107 0.60 -4.30 -8.81
N ALA A 108 1.65 -3.50 -9.02
CA ALA A 108 1.92 -2.27 -8.30
C ALA A 108 2.01 -1.09 -9.28
N TRP A 109 1.62 0.09 -8.80
CA TRP A 109 1.70 1.34 -9.55
C TRP A 109 2.77 2.25 -8.96
#